data_94065ae08ad0a9fd7c4fab027a0d149e
#
_entry.id   94065ae08ad0a9fd7c4fab027a0d149e
#
_cell.length_a   1.000
_cell.length_b   1.000
_cell.length_c   1.000
_cell.angle_alpha   90.00
_cell.angle_beta   90.00
_cell.angle_gamma   90.00
#
_symmetry.space_group_name_H-M   'P 1'
#
loop_
_entity.id
_entity.type
_entity.pdbx_description
1 polymer ?
#
loop_
_entity_poly.entity_id
_entity_poly.type
_entity_poly.pdbx_seq_one_letter_code
_entity_poly.pdbx_strand_id
1 'polypeptide(L)'
;MEQYVFKMGEFRGSDLLEFRKGNTKAGKKFLRQDSLYVLDNAFFFFLEGMFQEVIASFDMFEDTYITREQWQEITRLSIPEIICPEFADEVKETVSAIDRWIKEEAVEEFVVIGV
;
A
#
# COMPACT_ATOMS: atom_id res chain seq x y z
N MET A 1 0.69 12.50 15.30
CA MET A 1 0.21 12.23 13.93
C MET A 1 -0.49 10.89 13.87
N GLU A 2 -1.58 10.81 13.13
CA GLU A 2 -2.29 9.55 12.99
C GLU A 2 -1.43 8.52 12.25
N GLN A 3 -1.54 7.28 12.69
CA GLN A 3 -0.85 6.18 12.05
C GLN A 3 -1.79 5.54 11.02
N TYR A 4 -1.31 5.38 9.79
CA TYR A 4 -2.09 4.79 8.70
C TYR A 4 -1.54 3.45 8.25
N VAL A 5 -0.33 3.10 8.68
CA VAL A 5 0.39 1.90 8.27
C VAL A 5 0.78 1.12 9.51
N PHE A 6 0.58 -0.20 9.46
CA PHE A 6 0.73 -1.05 10.63
C PHE A 6 1.45 -2.34 10.27
N LYS A 7 2.10 -2.94 11.27
CA LYS A 7 2.57 -4.32 11.22
C LYS A 7 1.54 -5.23 11.88
N MET A 8 1.69 -6.54 11.70
CA MET A 8 0.77 -7.52 12.28
C MET A 8 0.65 -7.31 13.79
N GLY A 9 -0.59 -7.23 14.26
CA GLY A 9 -0.89 -7.07 15.67
C GLY A 9 -0.92 -5.65 16.19
N GLU A 10 -0.52 -4.66 15.38
CA GLU A 10 -0.51 -3.26 15.81
C GLU A 10 -1.87 -2.59 15.68
N PHE A 11 -2.78 -3.15 14.92
CA PHE A 11 -4.09 -2.58 14.66
C PHE A 11 -5.19 -3.58 15.03
N ARG A 12 -6.22 -3.09 15.71
CA ARG A 12 -7.40 -3.91 16.04
C ARG A 12 -8.52 -3.57 15.07
N GLY A 13 -8.90 -4.53 14.27
CA GLY A 13 -9.94 -4.36 13.27
C GLY A 13 -9.56 -5.08 12.00
N SER A 14 -10.45 -5.01 11.00
CA SER A 14 -10.27 -5.71 9.73
C SER A 14 -10.30 -4.77 8.52
N ASP A 15 -10.36 -3.47 8.73
CA ASP A 15 -10.50 -2.48 7.65
C ASP A 15 -9.14 -2.07 7.12
N LEU A 16 -8.35 -3.05 6.72
CA LEU A 16 -6.99 -2.87 6.24
C LEU A 16 -6.78 -3.60 4.92
N LEU A 17 -5.97 -3.01 4.05
CA LEU A 17 -5.39 -3.74 2.94
C LEU A 17 -4.09 -4.35 3.41
N GLU A 18 -3.78 -5.54 2.92
CA GLU A 18 -2.50 -6.18 3.22
C GLU A 18 -1.57 -6.06 2.02
N PHE A 19 -0.37 -5.51 2.23
CA PHE A 19 0.71 -5.55 1.26
C PHE A 19 1.56 -6.77 1.62
N ARG A 20 1.44 -7.81 0.81
CA ARG A 20 2.07 -9.10 1.07
C ARG A 20 3.24 -9.31 0.12
N LYS A 21 4.39 -9.60 0.71
CA LYS A 21 5.63 -9.88 -0.03
C LYS A 21 5.45 -11.08 -0.96
N GLY A 22 5.95 -10.96 -2.19
CA GLY A 22 5.91 -12.04 -3.18
C GLY A 22 4.69 -11.95 -4.08
N ASN A 23 4.30 -13.07 -4.67
CA ASN A 23 3.21 -13.14 -5.62
C ASN A 23 2.11 -14.10 -5.22
N THR A 24 2.01 -14.43 -3.94
CA THR A 24 1.01 -15.37 -3.46
C THR A 24 -0.19 -14.66 -2.84
N LYS A 25 -1.39 -15.11 -3.18
CA LYS A 25 -2.64 -14.66 -2.57
C LYS A 25 -3.17 -15.70 -1.57
N ALA A 26 -2.44 -16.79 -1.39
CA ALA A 26 -2.87 -17.89 -0.54
C ALA A 26 -2.82 -17.52 0.94
N GLY A 27 -3.77 -18.07 1.72
CA GLY A 27 -3.81 -17.91 3.14
C GLY A 27 -4.68 -16.74 3.60
N LYS A 28 -4.85 -16.64 4.91
CA LYS A 28 -5.69 -15.63 5.52
C LYS A 28 -4.92 -14.32 5.69
N LYS A 29 -5.65 -13.20 5.65
CA LYS A 29 -5.13 -11.89 5.99
C LYS A 29 -4.70 -11.83 7.46
N PHE A 30 -3.82 -10.87 7.77
CA PHE A 30 -3.41 -10.51 9.13
C PHE A 30 -2.59 -11.57 9.85
N LEU A 31 -2.07 -12.56 9.14
CA LEU A 31 -1.29 -13.65 9.73
C LEU A 31 0.20 -13.61 9.38
N ARG A 32 0.66 -12.59 8.65
CA ARG A 32 2.04 -12.52 8.20
C ARG A 32 2.78 -11.38 8.88
N GLN A 33 3.83 -11.71 9.60
CA GLN A 33 4.66 -10.71 10.29
C GLN A 33 5.49 -9.86 9.33
N ASP A 34 5.76 -10.37 8.13
CA ASP A 34 6.50 -9.65 7.11
C ASP A 34 5.61 -8.82 6.16
N SER A 35 4.33 -8.80 6.37
CA SER A 35 3.40 -7.95 5.61
C SER A 35 3.29 -6.56 6.20
N LEU A 36 2.82 -5.64 5.36
CA LEU A 36 2.47 -4.29 5.78
C LEU A 36 0.95 -4.13 5.63
N TYR A 37 0.33 -3.44 6.57
CA TYR A 37 -1.11 -3.24 6.56
C TYR A 37 -1.41 -1.75 6.47
N VAL A 38 -2.29 -1.36 5.54
CA VAL A 38 -2.64 0.02 5.29
C VAL A 38 -4.12 0.21 5.56
N LEU A 39 -4.46 1.20 6.37
CA LEU A 39 -5.85 1.51 6.70
C LEU A 39 -6.63 1.82 5.42
N ASP A 40 -7.83 1.27 5.28
CA ASP A 40 -8.63 1.38 4.06
C ASP A 40 -8.93 2.83 3.67
N ASN A 41 -9.32 3.66 4.63
CA ASN A 41 -9.60 5.06 4.37
C ASN A 41 -8.36 5.81 3.87
N ALA A 42 -7.22 5.54 4.48
CA ALA A 42 -5.96 6.16 4.07
C ALA A 42 -5.59 5.72 2.65
N PHE A 43 -5.74 4.44 2.35
CA PHE A 43 -5.48 3.95 1.01
C PHE A 43 -6.39 4.62 -0.02
N PHE A 44 -7.68 4.69 0.26
CA PHE A 44 -8.65 5.32 -0.63
C PHE A 44 -8.29 6.79 -0.90
N PHE A 45 -8.03 7.57 0.14
CA PHE A 45 -7.77 9.00 -0.01
C PHE A 45 -6.37 9.32 -0.51
N PHE A 46 -5.37 8.51 -0.16
CA PHE A 46 -3.97 8.87 -0.41
C PHE A 46 -3.32 8.08 -1.54
N LEU A 47 -3.72 6.84 -1.77
CA LEU A 47 -2.96 5.93 -2.63
C LEU A 47 -3.71 5.39 -3.83
N GLU A 48 -5.01 5.18 -3.75
CA GLU A 48 -5.74 4.50 -4.82
C GLU A 48 -5.56 5.19 -6.17
N GLY A 49 -5.67 6.52 -6.19
CA GLY A 49 -5.49 7.27 -7.43
C GLY A 49 -4.11 7.11 -8.02
N MET A 50 -3.08 7.04 -7.17
CA MET A 50 -1.71 6.82 -7.60
C MET A 50 -1.55 5.45 -8.28
N PHE A 51 -2.12 4.42 -7.69
CA PHE A 51 -2.07 3.07 -8.25
C PHE A 51 -2.80 3.01 -9.59
N GLN A 52 -3.93 3.70 -9.71
CA GLN A 52 -4.73 3.73 -10.94
C GLN A 52 -4.04 4.47 -12.09
N GLU A 53 -3.11 5.37 -11.80
CA GLU A 53 -2.32 6.03 -12.85
C GLU A 53 -1.44 5.04 -13.62
N VAL A 54 -1.01 3.96 -12.98
CA VAL A 54 -0.16 2.94 -13.60
C VAL A 54 -0.94 1.70 -13.97
N ILE A 55 -1.92 1.33 -13.13
CA ILE A 55 -2.76 0.15 -13.32
C ILE A 55 -4.20 0.63 -13.37
N ALA A 56 -4.69 0.95 -14.56
CA ALA A 56 -6.02 1.56 -14.75
C ALA A 56 -7.15 0.70 -14.16
N SER A 57 -6.98 -0.62 -14.12
CA SER A 57 -7.96 -1.54 -13.59
C SER A 57 -7.84 -1.76 -12.08
N PHE A 58 -6.94 -1.06 -11.41
CA PHE A 58 -6.72 -1.25 -9.97
C PHE A 58 -8.00 -0.97 -9.19
N ASP A 59 -8.34 -1.89 -8.28
CA ASP A 59 -9.52 -1.79 -7.43
C ASP A 59 -9.11 -2.25 -6.02
N MET A 60 -9.28 -1.38 -5.03
CA MET A 60 -8.89 -1.67 -3.65
C MET A 60 -9.72 -2.78 -3.00
N PHE A 61 -10.80 -3.21 -3.62
CA PHE A 61 -11.61 -4.33 -3.13
C PHE A 61 -11.19 -5.66 -3.73
N GLU A 62 -10.23 -5.68 -4.63
CA GLU A 62 -9.70 -6.88 -5.26
C GLU A 62 -8.21 -7.02 -4.98
N ASP A 63 -7.69 -8.22 -5.18
CA ASP A 63 -6.26 -8.47 -5.00
C ASP A 63 -5.52 -8.09 -6.28
N THR A 64 -4.43 -7.33 -6.14
CA THR A 64 -3.65 -6.86 -7.28
C THR A 64 -2.17 -7.12 -7.06
N TYR A 65 -1.55 -7.71 -8.06
CA TYR A 65 -0.11 -7.98 -8.07
C TYR A 65 0.63 -6.73 -8.55
N ILE A 66 1.64 -6.33 -7.80
CA ILE A 66 2.43 -5.14 -8.09
C ILE A 66 3.89 -5.54 -8.25
N THR A 67 4.45 -5.27 -9.42
CA THR A 67 5.88 -5.47 -9.64
C THR A 67 6.67 -4.29 -9.07
N ARG A 68 7.97 -4.49 -8.87
CA ARG A 68 8.85 -3.42 -8.41
C ARG A 68 8.85 -2.25 -9.38
N GLU A 69 8.87 -2.54 -10.68
CA GLU A 69 8.84 -1.52 -11.72
C GLU A 69 7.54 -0.73 -11.69
N GLN A 70 6.42 -1.39 -11.45
CA GLN A 70 5.13 -0.70 -11.30
C GLN A 70 5.12 0.21 -10.09
N TRP A 71 5.66 -0.24 -8.96
CA TRP A 71 5.75 0.59 -7.75
C TRP A 71 6.64 1.82 -8.00
N GLN A 72 7.78 1.62 -8.65
CA GLN A 72 8.65 2.73 -9.00
C GLN A 72 7.96 3.73 -9.92
N GLU A 73 7.18 3.24 -10.89
CA GLU A 73 6.42 4.09 -11.81
C GLU A 73 5.31 4.83 -11.06
N ILE A 74 4.61 4.15 -10.16
CA ILE A 74 3.58 4.76 -9.32
C ILE A 74 4.15 5.95 -8.55
N THR A 75 5.28 5.76 -7.89
CA THR A 75 5.90 6.82 -7.09
C THR A 75 6.49 7.94 -7.95
N ARG A 76 7.01 7.61 -9.14
CA ARG A 76 7.60 8.58 -10.05
C ARG A 76 6.54 9.50 -10.66
N LEU A 77 5.39 8.94 -11.07
CA LEU A 77 4.32 9.70 -11.71
C LEU A 77 3.46 10.46 -10.73
N SER A 78 3.43 10.04 -9.48
CA SER A 78 2.53 10.59 -8.49
C SER A 78 3.21 11.69 -7.69
N ILE A 79 2.78 12.92 -7.93
CA ILE A 79 3.26 14.07 -7.17
C ILE A 79 2.18 14.40 -6.15
N PRO A 80 2.41 14.14 -4.85
CA PRO A 80 1.37 14.32 -3.83
C PRO A 80 0.76 15.71 -3.82
N GLU A 81 1.55 16.73 -4.05
CA GLU A 81 1.09 18.13 -4.07
C GLU A 81 0.08 18.40 -5.17
N ILE A 82 0.12 17.63 -6.26
CA ILE A 82 -0.82 17.76 -7.38
C ILE A 82 -2.03 16.85 -7.19
N ILE A 83 -1.78 15.61 -6.78
CA ILE A 83 -2.83 14.58 -6.70
C ILE A 83 -3.70 14.78 -5.48
N CYS A 84 -3.10 15.11 -4.35
CA CYS A 84 -3.80 15.27 -3.08
C CYS A 84 -3.19 16.41 -2.27
N PRO A 85 -3.37 17.66 -2.71
CA PRO A 85 -2.68 18.80 -2.08
C PRO A 85 -3.04 18.99 -0.61
N GLU A 86 -4.27 18.65 -0.21
CA GLU A 86 -4.71 18.79 1.18
C GLU A 86 -4.04 17.79 2.12
N PHE A 87 -3.57 16.66 1.60
CA PHE A 87 -2.98 15.58 2.37
C PHE A 87 -1.60 15.18 1.83
N ALA A 88 -0.90 16.13 1.21
CA ALA A 88 0.39 15.83 0.59
C ALA A 88 1.41 15.24 1.56
N ASP A 89 1.46 15.74 2.79
CA ASP A 89 2.39 15.23 3.80
C ASP A 89 2.03 13.81 4.23
N GLU A 90 0.74 13.52 4.40
CA GLU A 90 0.25 12.19 4.76
C GLU A 90 0.54 11.19 3.64
N VAL A 91 0.37 11.60 2.39
CA VAL A 91 0.70 10.76 1.23
C VAL A 91 2.20 10.44 1.23
N LYS A 92 3.04 11.46 1.42
CA LYS A 92 4.50 11.28 1.46
C LYS A 92 4.92 10.32 2.58
N GLU A 93 4.33 10.45 3.75
CA GLU A 93 4.62 9.56 4.87
C GLU A 93 4.21 8.12 4.59
N THR A 94 3.02 7.95 4.03
CA THR A 94 2.51 6.61 3.71
C THR A 94 3.39 5.95 2.66
N VAL A 95 3.76 6.66 1.61
CA VAL A 95 4.67 6.16 0.58
C VAL A 95 6.04 5.83 1.18
N SER A 96 6.55 6.68 2.06
CA SER A 96 7.84 6.42 2.73
C SER A 96 7.78 5.17 3.60
N ALA A 97 6.66 4.93 4.27
CA ALA A 97 6.48 3.73 5.08
C ALA A 97 6.48 2.46 4.21
N ILE A 98 5.85 2.52 3.04
CA ILE A 98 5.86 1.41 2.10
C ILE A 98 7.27 1.17 1.55
N ASP A 99 7.98 2.23 1.18
CA ASP A 99 9.36 2.11 0.71
C ASP A 99 10.28 1.51 1.79
N ARG A 100 10.09 1.91 3.03
CA ARG A 100 10.85 1.36 4.16
C ARG A 100 10.59 -0.12 4.33
N TRP A 101 9.34 -0.52 4.25
CA TRP A 101 8.95 -1.93 4.32
C TRP A 101 9.59 -2.74 3.18
N ILE A 102 9.58 -2.19 1.96
CA ILE A 102 10.21 -2.84 0.81
C ILE A 102 11.69 -3.09 1.07
N LYS A 103 12.39 -2.13 1.66
CA LYS A 103 13.81 -2.27 2.00
C LYS A 103 14.03 -3.23 3.16
N GLU A 104 13.27 -3.10 4.24
CA GLU A 104 13.45 -3.92 5.44
C GLU A 104 13.18 -5.39 5.18
N GLU A 105 12.17 -5.70 4.36
CA GLU A 105 11.76 -7.07 4.08
C GLU A 105 12.35 -7.59 2.76
N ALA A 106 13.23 -6.83 2.11
CA ALA A 106 13.83 -7.18 0.82
C ALA A 106 12.76 -7.59 -0.22
N VAL A 107 11.74 -6.75 -0.35
CA VAL A 107 10.59 -7.04 -1.22
C VAL A 107 10.96 -6.74 -2.67
N GLU A 108 10.84 -7.75 -3.54
CA GLU A 108 11.05 -7.57 -4.98
C GLU A 108 9.74 -7.29 -5.69
N GLU A 109 8.67 -7.89 -5.20
CA GLU A 109 7.32 -7.73 -5.73
C GLU A 109 6.35 -7.98 -4.59
N PHE A 110 5.11 -7.51 -4.72
CA PHE A 110 4.12 -7.72 -3.67
C PHE A 110 2.71 -7.78 -4.24
N VAL A 111 1.81 -8.30 -3.42
CA VAL A 111 0.38 -8.33 -3.73
C VAL A 111 -0.32 -7.38 -2.77
N VAL A 112 -1.16 -6.51 -3.30
CA VAL A 112 -2.09 -5.72 -2.49
C VAL A 112 -3.36 -6.54 -2.38
N ILE A 113 -3.60 -7.08 -1.18
CA ILE A 113 -4.79 -7.86 -0.91
C ILE A 113 -5.88 -6.91 -0.48
N GLY A 114 -6.95 -6.87 -1.25
CA GLY A 114 -8.03 -5.91 -1.10
C GLY A 114 -8.86 -6.06 0.17
N VAL A 115 -9.62 -5.07 0.42
CA VAL A 115 -10.51 -4.98 1.58
C VAL A 115 -11.61 -6.04 1.54
#